data_af6c70638f26a97b8da767a4d7118629
#
_entry.id   af6c70638f26a97b8da767a4d7118629
#
_cell.length_a   1.000
_cell.length_b   1.000
_cell.length_c   1.000
_cell.angle_alpha   90.00
_cell.angle_beta   90.00
_cell.angle_gamma   90.00
#
_symmetry.space_group_name_H-M   'P 1'
#
loop_
_entity.id
_entity.type
_entity.pdbx_description
1 polymer ?
#
loop_
_entity_poly.entity_id
_entity_poly.type
_entity_poly.pdbx_seq_one_letter_code
_entity_poly.pdbx_strand_id
1 'polypeptide(L)'
;MKNKLLLFSLIICSQIVFGQYTITILNSKTKEPIQNVHIKKKKKVYVSDEDGKVVFEKIKDKDRIFLSHVKYYDRDIKFGEIVNQSIFLSEKEVELSEILITKKKKKVLNFQSLPELEKGLHGFASVFYKDKIYVFGGDKSSLSDGMRMAFQEMSEMQERNVTFNEIIFRANRRTSYNGYSNQVHIYDIKNRSWTSLEKPVLKRAYHKAVLIDDKVYLLGGKRLATNRTREYLSDDIEVFNLKKNKLEKSIDNKQNGVNQGVAKIDNSIILVGGSVKKLKKNKLKFSNNVSLYNTKEDKWYVIGKLPDPKETECIKVNDKLYMIGGKGNEKMNRITSFNLKNGKWQIEKVLPRTMKMPAIDKKGDIIYIFDKNYFYAFNTSNKGLKEYKIDLPYESSKMFLVDNKFYLLGGYVKEQFQLKPSKKMYTIDLKELNTTLYDEY
;
A
#
# COMPACT_ATOMS: atom_id res chain seq x y z
N MET A 1 93.14 -17.38 3.34
CA MET A 1 92.36 -18.59 3.25
C MET A 1 91.13 -18.47 4.12
N LYS A 2 90.00 -18.09 3.59
CA LYS A 2 88.64 -18.29 4.15
C LYS A 2 87.64 -17.97 3.03
N ASN A 3 87.05 -19.02 2.50
CA ASN A 3 85.93 -18.94 1.53
C ASN A 3 84.76 -18.23 2.15
N LYS A 4 84.39 -17.11 1.58
CA LYS A 4 83.09 -16.53 1.85
C LYS A 4 82.11 -17.02 0.79
N LEU A 5 81.29 -17.96 1.19
CA LEU A 5 80.14 -18.44 0.44
C LEU A 5 79.11 -17.27 0.36
N LEU A 6 78.95 -16.71 -0.82
CA LEU A 6 77.95 -15.71 -1.07
C LEU A 6 76.62 -16.47 -1.29
N LEU A 7 75.80 -16.47 -0.26
CA LEU A 7 74.46 -17.00 -0.33
C LEU A 7 73.61 -15.97 -1.09
N PHE A 8 73.37 -16.21 -2.38
CA PHE A 8 72.42 -15.45 -3.19
C PHE A 8 71.05 -15.91 -2.78
N SER A 9 70.43 -15.20 -1.81
CA SER A 9 69.03 -15.40 -1.51
C SER A 9 68.20 -14.84 -2.65
N LEU A 10 67.70 -15.72 -3.49
CA LEU A 10 66.68 -15.44 -4.48
C LEU A 10 65.35 -15.11 -3.74
N ILE A 11 65.11 -13.83 -3.47
CA ILE A 11 63.81 -13.39 -3.05
C ILE A 11 62.91 -13.54 -4.29
N ILE A 12 62.26 -14.68 -4.39
CA ILE A 12 61.12 -14.84 -5.30
C ILE A 12 60.03 -13.95 -4.75
N CYS A 13 59.99 -12.72 -5.23
CA CYS A 13 58.81 -11.87 -5.13
C CYS A 13 57.72 -12.57 -5.91
N SER A 14 56.96 -13.42 -5.24
CA SER A 14 55.71 -13.91 -5.78
C SER A 14 54.78 -12.68 -5.94
N GLN A 15 54.88 -12.04 -7.10
CA GLN A 15 53.88 -11.13 -7.54
C GLN A 15 52.59 -11.97 -7.59
N ILE A 16 51.75 -11.77 -6.58
CA ILE A 16 50.37 -12.23 -6.65
C ILE A 16 49.77 -11.41 -7.80
N VAL A 17 49.84 -11.93 -9.01
CA VAL A 17 49.10 -11.44 -10.15
C VAL A 17 47.63 -11.63 -9.78
N PHE A 18 47.04 -10.61 -9.27
CA PHE A 18 45.56 -10.56 -9.17
C PHE A 18 45.08 -10.61 -10.62
N GLY A 19 44.75 -11.82 -11.10
CA GLY A 19 44.19 -11.99 -12.42
C GLY A 19 42.98 -11.11 -12.60
N GLN A 20 43.11 -10.05 -13.38
CA GLN A 20 41.99 -9.29 -13.87
C GLN A 20 41.26 -10.18 -14.88
N TYR A 21 39.96 -10.38 -14.65
CA TYR A 21 39.14 -11.14 -15.56
C TYR A 21 38.36 -10.20 -16.44
N THR A 22 38.59 -10.25 -17.75
CA THR A 22 37.86 -9.45 -18.72
C THR A 22 36.85 -10.32 -19.40
N ILE A 23 35.59 -9.86 -19.49
CA ILE A 23 34.53 -10.46 -20.30
C ILE A 23 34.05 -9.45 -21.32
N THR A 24 33.58 -9.95 -22.46
CA THR A 24 32.97 -9.12 -23.53
C THR A 24 31.47 -9.46 -23.61
N ILE A 25 30.66 -8.41 -23.69
CA ILE A 25 29.21 -8.56 -23.80
C ILE A 25 28.81 -8.23 -25.22
N LEU A 26 28.14 -9.17 -25.87
CA LEU A 26 27.85 -9.13 -27.29
C LEU A 26 26.34 -9.30 -27.54
N ASN A 27 25.85 -8.72 -28.61
CA ASN A 27 24.51 -8.98 -29.13
C ASN A 27 24.43 -10.44 -29.61
N SER A 28 23.40 -11.16 -29.24
CA SER A 28 23.26 -12.58 -29.57
C SER A 28 23.06 -12.82 -31.08
N LYS A 29 22.47 -11.88 -31.82
CA LYS A 29 22.19 -11.98 -33.27
C LYS A 29 23.34 -11.36 -34.09
N THR A 30 23.71 -10.11 -33.85
CA THR A 30 24.69 -9.37 -34.67
C THR A 30 26.14 -9.63 -34.28
N LYS A 31 26.39 -10.16 -33.06
CA LYS A 31 27.71 -10.35 -32.45
C LYS A 31 28.48 -9.03 -32.20
N GLU A 32 27.84 -7.90 -32.33
CA GLU A 32 28.41 -6.60 -32.00
C GLU A 32 28.53 -6.38 -30.51
N PRO A 33 29.53 -5.60 -30.05
CA PRO A 33 29.71 -5.29 -28.63
C PRO A 33 28.59 -4.40 -28.11
N ILE A 34 28.21 -4.63 -26.86
CA ILE A 34 27.16 -3.85 -26.18
C ILE A 34 27.77 -3.01 -25.08
N GLN A 35 27.79 -1.71 -25.27
CA GLN A 35 28.22 -0.72 -24.26
C GLN A 35 27.12 -0.46 -23.23
N ASN A 36 27.50 0.09 -22.07
CA ASN A 36 26.59 0.54 -21.01
C ASN A 36 25.71 -0.58 -20.40
N VAL A 37 26.13 -1.84 -20.48
CA VAL A 37 25.49 -2.92 -19.74
C VAL A 37 25.88 -2.82 -18.27
N HIS A 38 24.90 -2.76 -17.40
CA HIS A 38 25.11 -2.74 -15.95
C HIS A 38 25.23 -4.18 -15.43
N ILE A 39 26.38 -4.52 -14.87
CA ILE A 39 26.66 -5.83 -14.30
C ILE A 39 26.77 -5.74 -12.79
N LYS A 40 25.79 -6.28 -12.09
CA LYS A 40 25.74 -6.31 -10.63
C LYS A 40 26.32 -7.60 -10.09
N LYS A 41 27.38 -7.48 -9.28
CA LYS A 41 27.96 -8.56 -8.49
C LYS A 41 27.87 -8.21 -7.01
N LYS A 42 26.96 -8.86 -6.27
CA LYS A 42 26.67 -8.53 -4.85
C LYS A 42 26.33 -7.03 -4.68
N LYS A 43 27.20 -6.25 -4.03
CA LYS A 43 27.05 -4.81 -3.80
C LYS A 43 27.80 -3.94 -4.81
N LYS A 44 28.66 -4.51 -5.67
CA LYS A 44 29.41 -3.78 -6.70
C LYS A 44 28.66 -3.80 -8.03
N VAL A 45 28.73 -2.69 -8.75
CA VAL A 45 28.20 -2.56 -10.12
C VAL A 45 29.36 -2.22 -11.03
N TYR A 46 29.42 -2.88 -12.16
CA TYR A 46 30.39 -2.67 -13.25
C TYR A 46 29.58 -2.26 -14.47
N VAL A 47 30.19 -1.56 -15.42
CA VAL A 47 29.54 -1.12 -16.65
C VAL A 47 30.46 -1.49 -17.82
N SER A 48 29.89 -2.01 -18.92
CA SER A 48 30.66 -2.32 -20.12
C SER A 48 31.04 -1.04 -20.88
N ASP A 49 32.27 -1.04 -21.40
CA ASP A 49 32.80 0.04 -22.23
C ASP A 49 32.27 0.00 -23.69
N GLU A 50 32.84 0.84 -24.57
CA GLU A 50 32.46 0.91 -25.98
C GLU A 50 32.73 -0.39 -26.75
N ASP A 51 33.72 -1.17 -26.34
CA ASP A 51 34.03 -2.49 -26.88
C ASP A 51 33.21 -3.62 -26.22
N GLY A 52 32.23 -3.29 -25.39
CA GLY A 52 31.45 -4.26 -24.62
C GLY A 52 32.23 -4.96 -23.51
N LYS A 53 33.44 -4.52 -23.17
CA LYS A 53 34.31 -5.16 -22.21
C LYS A 53 34.03 -4.73 -20.78
N VAL A 54 34.16 -5.65 -19.86
CA VAL A 54 34.08 -5.43 -18.41
C VAL A 54 35.22 -6.16 -17.72
N VAL A 55 35.93 -5.45 -16.85
CA VAL A 55 37.05 -5.95 -16.10
C VAL A 55 36.65 -6.20 -14.63
N PHE A 56 36.90 -7.42 -14.14
CA PHE A 56 36.67 -7.77 -12.75
C PHE A 56 38.02 -7.95 -12.03
N GLU A 57 38.24 -7.22 -10.96
CA GLU A 57 39.45 -7.36 -10.14
C GLU A 57 39.52 -8.70 -9.37
N LYS A 58 38.36 -9.20 -8.93
CA LYS A 58 38.25 -10.46 -8.19
C LYS A 58 36.87 -11.09 -8.49
N ILE A 59 36.87 -12.25 -9.16
CA ILE A 59 35.67 -13.03 -9.41
C ILE A 59 36.00 -14.53 -9.33
N LYS A 60 35.03 -15.33 -8.89
CA LYS A 60 35.13 -16.78 -8.76
C LYS A 60 34.06 -17.45 -9.60
N ASP A 61 34.28 -18.66 -10.09
CA ASP A 61 33.31 -19.40 -10.91
C ASP A 61 31.92 -19.54 -10.28
N LYS A 62 31.86 -19.64 -8.96
CA LYS A 62 30.62 -19.71 -8.20
C LYS A 62 29.88 -18.40 -8.02
N ASP A 63 30.49 -17.26 -8.34
CA ASP A 63 29.85 -15.94 -8.21
C ASP A 63 28.78 -15.79 -9.28
N ARG A 64 27.64 -15.23 -8.87
CA ARG A 64 26.57 -14.85 -9.80
C ARG A 64 26.70 -13.37 -10.16
N ILE A 65 26.46 -13.10 -11.43
CA ILE A 65 26.39 -11.75 -11.98
C ILE A 65 25.03 -11.54 -12.65
N PHE A 66 24.43 -10.39 -12.41
CA PHE A 66 23.18 -9.97 -13.01
C PHE A 66 23.46 -8.84 -13.99
N LEU A 67 23.11 -9.07 -15.27
CA LEU A 67 23.29 -8.11 -16.34
C LEU A 67 21.94 -7.45 -16.65
N SER A 68 21.95 -6.13 -16.82
CA SER A 68 20.77 -5.37 -17.22
C SER A 68 21.12 -4.27 -18.22
N HIS A 69 20.28 -4.08 -19.22
CA HIS A 69 20.41 -3.02 -20.21
C HIS A 69 19.04 -2.64 -20.76
N VAL A 70 18.88 -1.37 -21.11
CA VAL A 70 17.59 -0.81 -21.57
C VAL A 70 17.00 -1.53 -22.79
N LYS A 71 17.87 -1.90 -23.75
CA LYS A 71 17.49 -2.52 -25.02
C LYS A 71 17.55 -4.06 -25.02
N TYR A 72 18.11 -4.70 -23.98
CA TYR A 72 18.34 -6.14 -23.95
C TYR A 72 17.63 -6.80 -22.77
N TYR A 73 17.27 -8.07 -22.90
CA TYR A 73 16.71 -8.85 -21.80
C TYR A 73 17.73 -9.02 -20.68
N ASP A 74 17.29 -8.88 -19.44
CA ASP A 74 18.11 -9.07 -18.26
C ASP A 74 18.57 -10.54 -18.18
N ARG A 75 19.83 -10.76 -17.74
CA ARG A 75 20.40 -12.08 -17.61
C ARG A 75 21.09 -12.27 -16.28
N ASP A 76 20.78 -13.39 -15.62
CA ASP A 76 21.44 -13.80 -14.37
C ASP A 76 22.20 -15.10 -14.66
N ILE A 77 23.52 -15.09 -14.49
CA ILE A 77 24.41 -16.19 -14.87
C ILE A 77 25.48 -16.40 -13.80
N LYS A 78 25.92 -17.67 -13.58
CA LYS A 78 27.14 -17.94 -12.81
C LYS A 78 28.35 -17.67 -13.66
N PHE A 79 29.39 -17.08 -13.04
CA PHE A 79 30.59 -16.70 -13.77
C PHE A 79 31.28 -17.89 -14.46
N GLY A 80 31.32 -19.07 -13.80
CA GLY A 80 31.91 -20.29 -14.37
C GLY A 80 31.11 -20.90 -15.56
N GLU A 81 29.90 -20.37 -15.87
CA GLU A 81 29.13 -20.78 -17.03
C GLU A 81 29.46 -19.95 -18.29
N ILE A 82 30.38 -18.97 -18.18
CA ILE A 82 30.76 -18.09 -19.28
C ILE A 82 31.79 -18.83 -20.16
N VAL A 83 31.42 -19.04 -21.41
CA VAL A 83 32.26 -19.68 -22.40
C VAL A 83 33.01 -18.63 -23.22
N ASN A 84 34.31 -18.83 -23.46
CA ASN A 84 35.19 -17.96 -24.28
C ASN A 84 35.12 -16.49 -23.85
N GLN A 85 35.00 -16.21 -22.54
CA GLN A 85 34.96 -14.87 -21.98
C GLN A 85 33.91 -13.96 -22.61
N SER A 86 32.82 -14.54 -23.15
CA SER A 86 31.79 -13.80 -23.87
C SER A 86 30.40 -14.09 -23.29
N ILE A 87 29.60 -13.05 -23.16
CA ILE A 87 28.17 -13.14 -22.76
C ILE A 87 27.32 -12.56 -23.86
N PHE A 88 26.36 -13.32 -24.33
CA PHE A 88 25.44 -12.88 -25.35
C PHE A 88 24.11 -12.42 -24.73
N LEU A 89 23.66 -11.20 -25.06
CA LEU A 89 22.35 -10.70 -24.67
C LEU A 89 21.42 -10.64 -25.89
N SER A 90 20.19 -11.07 -25.68
CA SER A 90 19.14 -10.97 -26.69
C SER A 90 18.46 -9.61 -26.61
N GLU A 91 18.33 -8.96 -27.75
CA GLU A 91 17.58 -7.72 -27.85
C GLU A 91 16.12 -7.95 -27.43
N LYS A 92 15.58 -7.01 -26.69
CA LYS A 92 14.13 -6.97 -26.45
C LYS A 92 13.49 -6.71 -27.81
N GLU A 93 12.73 -7.66 -28.30
CA GLU A 93 11.89 -7.41 -29.46
C GLU A 93 10.92 -6.29 -29.09
N VAL A 94 11.29 -5.06 -29.46
CA VAL A 94 10.31 -4.01 -29.60
C VAL A 94 9.61 -4.38 -30.91
N GLU A 95 8.45 -5.03 -30.84
CA GLU A 95 7.50 -4.87 -31.93
C GLU A 95 7.29 -3.38 -32.07
N LEU A 96 8.02 -2.79 -33.02
CA LEU A 96 7.64 -1.54 -33.65
C LEU A 96 6.41 -1.87 -34.52
N SER A 97 5.28 -2.18 -33.90
CA SER A 97 4.02 -1.79 -34.47
C SER A 97 4.22 -0.29 -34.71
N GLU A 98 4.11 0.14 -35.99
CA GLU A 98 4.05 1.53 -36.36
C GLU A 98 3.27 2.29 -35.30
N ILE A 99 3.99 2.95 -34.41
CA ILE A 99 3.39 3.96 -33.54
C ILE A 99 3.11 5.10 -34.49
N LEU A 100 1.98 5.02 -35.18
CA LEU A 100 1.21 6.20 -35.48
C LEU A 100 1.11 6.93 -34.15
N ILE A 101 1.93 7.95 -33.96
CA ILE A 101 1.84 8.91 -32.87
C ILE A 101 0.59 9.75 -33.13
N THR A 102 -0.55 9.13 -33.17
CA THR A 102 -1.74 9.75 -32.65
C THR A 102 -1.49 9.73 -31.14
N LYS A 103 -1.18 10.86 -30.56
CA LYS A 103 -1.33 11.11 -29.12
C LYS A 103 -2.80 10.88 -28.76
N LYS A 104 -3.24 9.62 -28.73
CA LYS A 104 -4.43 9.24 -27.98
C LYS A 104 -4.04 9.51 -26.54
N LYS A 105 -4.44 10.66 -26.00
CA LYS A 105 -4.42 10.95 -24.57
C LYS A 105 -4.92 9.66 -23.90
N LYS A 106 -4.07 8.95 -23.14
CA LYS A 106 -4.49 7.77 -22.40
C LYS A 106 -5.71 8.21 -21.59
N LYS A 107 -6.84 7.60 -21.84
CA LYS A 107 -8.11 8.04 -21.25
C LYS A 107 -8.03 7.85 -19.75
N VAL A 108 -8.34 8.87 -19.00
CA VAL A 108 -8.43 8.89 -17.54
C VAL A 108 -9.91 8.75 -17.19
N LEU A 109 -10.23 8.01 -16.12
CA LEU A 109 -11.59 7.88 -15.63
C LEU A 109 -12.19 9.24 -15.30
N ASN A 110 -13.37 9.52 -15.81
CA ASN A 110 -14.14 10.71 -15.46
C ASN A 110 -14.83 10.50 -14.11
N PHE A 111 -14.92 11.58 -13.35
CA PHE A 111 -15.65 11.60 -12.08
C PHE A 111 -16.41 12.91 -11.91
N GLN A 112 -17.40 12.90 -11.06
CA GLN A 112 -18.18 14.07 -10.68
C GLN A 112 -18.01 14.35 -9.20
N SER A 113 -17.83 15.63 -8.83
CA SER A 113 -17.83 16.06 -7.44
C SER A 113 -19.25 16.02 -6.87
N LEU A 114 -19.37 15.58 -5.63
CA LEU A 114 -20.57 15.56 -4.84
C LEU A 114 -20.43 16.55 -3.67
N PRO A 115 -21.55 16.91 -2.98
CA PRO A 115 -21.48 17.71 -1.77
C PRO A 115 -20.47 17.19 -0.77
N GLU A 116 -19.65 18.08 -0.23
CA GLU A 116 -18.53 17.77 0.65
C GLU A 116 -18.98 17.60 2.11
N LEU A 117 -18.22 16.84 2.89
CA LEU A 117 -18.31 16.89 4.35
C LEU A 117 -17.93 18.30 4.87
N GLU A 118 -18.47 18.69 6.00
CA GLU A 118 -18.09 19.95 6.65
C GLU A 118 -16.59 19.99 6.99
N LYS A 119 -16.08 18.88 7.50
CA LYS A 119 -14.66 18.71 7.90
C LYS A 119 -14.06 17.50 7.26
N GLY A 120 -12.77 17.59 6.92
CA GLY A 120 -12.02 16.46 6.40
C GLY A 120 -11.90 15.34 7.42
N LEU A 121 -12.05 14.09 6.94
CA LEU A 121 -11.99 12.88 7.76
C LEU A 121 -11.18 11.79 7.05
N HIS A 122 -10.40 11.06 7.84
CA HIS A 122 -9.81 9.80 7.44
C HIS A 122 -9.89 8.77 8.58
N GLY A 123 -9.59 7.51 8.29
CA GLY A 123 -9.65 6.46 9.30
C GLY A 123 -11.03 6.27 9.95
N PHE A 124 -12.09 6.72 9.29
CA PHE A 124 -13.47 6.50 9.72
C PHE A 124 -13.98 5.12 9.28
N ALA A 125 -15.03 4.65 9.93
CA ALA A 125 -15.80 3.50 9.46
C ALA A 125 -17.03 3.96 8.69
N SER A 126 -17.52 3.16 7.75
CA SER A 126 -18.70 3.52 6.96
C SER A 126 -19.46 2.29 6.48
N VAL A 127 -20.76 2.46 6.27
CA VAL A 127 -21.65 1.46 5.68
C VAL A 127 -22.65 2.13 4.74
N PHE A 128 -23.12 1.37 3.76
CA PHE A 128 -24.25 1.75 2.92
C PHE A 128 -25.53 1.05 3.42
N TYR A 129 -26.62 1.80 3.57
CA TYR A 129 -27.92 1.28 3.98
C TYR A 129 -29.05 2.15 3.44
N LYS A 130 -29.98 1.57 2.67
CA LYS A 130 -31.21 2.22 2.15
C LYS A 130 -30.94 3.59 1.53
N ASP A 131 -30.18 3.65 0.45
CA ASP A 131 -29.81 4.85 -0.30
C ASP A 131 -29.04 5.91 0.50
N LYS A 132 -28.48 5.52 1.66
CA LYS A 132 -27.68 6.40 2.51
C LYS A 132 -26.32 5.80 2.84
N ILE A 133 -25.29 6.64 2.84
CA ILE A 133 -23.96 6.30 3.30
C ILE A 133 -23.78 6.89 4.70
N TYR A 134 -23.53 6.03 5.67
CA TYR A 134 -23.26 6.39 7.06
C TYR A 134 -21.78 6.37 7.31
N VAL A 135 -21.24 7.44 7.92
CA VAL A 135 -19.83 7.64 8.25
C VAL A 135 -19.70 7.83 9.75
N PHE A 136 -18.96 6.96 10.42
CA PHE A 136 -18.83 6.91 11.86
C PHE A 136 -17.45 7.35 12.31
N GLY A 137 -17.34 8.32 13.21
CA GLY A 137 -16.10 8.76 13.83
C GLY A 137 -15.05 9.23 12.84
N GLY A 138 -13.80 8.78 13.01
CA GLY A 138 -12.67 9.15 12.16
C GLY A 138 -11.75 10.20 12.77
N ASP A 139 -10.63 10.44 12.12
CA ASP A 139 -9.58 11.38 12.53
C ASP A 139 -9.67 12.65 11.69
N LYS A 140 -9.78 13.80 12.35
CA LYS A 140 -9.82 15.14 11.75
C LYS A 140 -8.46 15.82 11.75
N SER A 141 -7.44 15.15 12.29
CA SER A 141 -6.11 15.75 12.46
C SER A 141 -5.34 15.80 11.16
N SER A 142 -4.70 16.92 10.89
CA SER A 142 -3.67 17.04 9.87
C SER A 142 -2.33 16.67 10.48
N LEU A 143 -1.60 15.76 9.87
CA LEU A 143 -0.23 15.42 10.25
C LEU A 143 0.73 16.22 9.36
N SER A 144 1.62 17.00 9.96
CA SER A 144 2.66 17.72 9.24
C SER A 144 4.04 17.37 9.78
N ASP A 145 5.03 17.27 8.90
CA ASP A 145 6.43 17.36 9.30
C ASP A 145 6.77 18.84 9.52
N GLY A 146 6.37 19.33 10.68
CA GLY A 146 6.49 20.75 11.03
C GLY A 146 7.93 21.26 10.97
N MET A 147 8.91 20.41 11.30
CA MET A 147 10.33 20.76 11.23
C MET A 147 10.77 21.01 9.78
N ARG A 148 10.47 20.10 8.88
CA ARG A 148 10.78 20.27 7.45
C ARG A 148 10.10 21.48 6.85
N MET A 149 8.83 21.70 7.20
CA MET A 149 8.10 22.88 6.74
C MET A 149 8.70 24.19 7.28
N ALA A 150 9.14 24.21 8.53
CA ALA A 150 9.83 25.37 9.10
C ALA A 150 11.16 25.65 8.39
N PHE A 151 11.96 24.61 8.13
CA PHE A 151 13.22 24.76 7.38
C PHE A 151 13.01 25.21 5.94
N GLN A 152 11.98 24.69 5.26
CA GLN A 152 11.65 25.12 3.90
C GLN A 152 11.28 26.60 3.86
N GLU A 153 10.43 27.06 4.78
CA GLU A 153 10.02 28.46 4.90
C GLU A 153 11.22 29.38 5.13
N MET A 154 12.14 28.98 6.01
CA MET A 154 13.39 29.73 6.23
C MET A 154 14.24 29.81 4.97
N SER A 155 14.34 28.72 4.21
CA SER A 155 15.09 28.68 2.95
C SER A 155 14.45 29.58 1.88
N GLU A 156 13.13 29.55 1.76
CA GLU A 156 12.38 30.39 0.80
C GLU A 156 12.47 31.89 1.16
N MET A 157 12.45 32.24 2.45
CA MET A 157 12.59 33.60 2.94
C MET A 157 14.05 34.05 3.06
N GLN A 158 15.02 33.19 2.75
CA GLN A 158 16.46 33.44 2.87
C GLN A 158 16.89 33.90 4.28
N GLU A 159 16.19 33.47 5.31
CA GLU A 159 16.46 33.84 6.71
C GLU A 159 17.73 33.13 7.22
N ARG A 160 18.74 33.92 7.65
CA ARG A 160 20.05 33.37 8.09
C ARG A 160 20.21 33.26 9.60
N ASN A 161 19.45 34.01 10.40
CA ASN A 161 19.64 34.15 11.86
C ASN A 161 18.41 33.69 12.66
N VAL A 162 17.87 32.50 12.35
CA VAL A 162 16.72 31.96 13.07
C VAL A 162 17.18 31.07 14.21
N THR A 163 16.69 31.31 15.41
CA THR A 163 17.01 30.51 16.59
C THR A 163 16.33 29.15 16.56
N PHE A 164 16.93 28.15 17.24
CA PHE A 164 16.31 26.81 17.35
C PHE A 164 14.91 26.89 17.99
N ASN A 165 14.70 27.76 18.99
CA ASN A 165 13.39 27.94 19.60
C ASN A 165 12.35 28.47 18.61
N GLU A 166 12.72 29.36 17.73
CA GLU A 166 11.83 29.86 16.67
C GLU A 166 11.49 28.79 15.66
N ILE A 167 12.44 27.92 15.29
CA ILE A 167 12.17 26.76 14.44
C ILE A 167 11.15 25.83 15.11
N ILE A 168 11.34 25.50 16.38
CA ILE A 168 10.40 24.70 17.17
C ILE A 168 9.01 25.35 17.23
N PHE A 169 8.96 26.67 17.46
CA PHE A 169 7.71 27.41 17.49
C PHE A 169 6.96 27.35 16.14
N ARG A 170 7.66 27.56 15.04
CA ARG A 170 7.09 27.46 13.67
C ARG A 170 6.65 26.03 13.38
N ALA A 171 7.43 25.02 13.75
CA ALA A 171 7.10 23.62 13.57
C ALA A 171 5.81 23.24 14.30
N ASN A 172 5.66 23.68 15.55
CA ASN A 172 4.49 23.37 16.38
C ASN A 172 3.20 24.06 15.90
N ARG A 173 3.26 25.23 15.28
CA ARG A 173 2.09 25.95 14.74
C ARG A 173 1.37 25.21 13.64
N ARG A 174 2.00 24.23 12.99
CA ARG A 174 1.51 23.57 11.78
C ARG A 174 0.86 22.21 12.01
N THR A 175 0.97 21.68 13.21
CA THR A 175 0.31 20.43 13.58
C THR A 175 -1.05 20.72 14.20
N SER A 176 -2.13 20.41 13.46
CA SER A 176 -3.47 20.54 14.03
C SER A 176 -3.93 19.20 14.60
N TYR A 177 -3.99 19.10 15.93
CA TYR A 177 -4.61 17.98 16.62
C TYR A 177 -6.11 18.22 16.80
N ASN A 178 -6.88 18.07 15.72
CA ASN A 178 -8.34 18.18 15.81
C ASN A 178 -8.99 16.98 16.50
N GLY A 179 -8.23 15.90 16.64
CA GLY A 179 -8.62 14.70 17.37
C GLY A 179 -9.65 13.83 16.66
N TYR A 180 -10.10 12.78 17.36
CA TYR A 180 -11.07 11.84 16.81
C TYR A 180 -12.49 12.35 16.93
N SER A 181 -13.30 12.05 15.92
CA SER A 181 -14.72 12.39 15.87
C SER A 181 -15.57 11.36 16.62
N ASN A 182 -16.71 11.81 17.13
CA ASN A 182 -17.82 10.99 17.61
C ASN A 182 -19.13 11.29 16.88
N GLN A 183 -19.07 12.00 15.77
CA GLN A 183 -20.20 12.29 14.92
C GLN A 183 -20.54 11.11 14.03
N VAL A 184 -21.79 11.02 13.61
CA VAL A 184 -22.23 10.17 12.52
C VAL A 184 -22.74 11.07 11.42
N HIS A 185 -22.03 11.08 10.28
CA HIS A 185 -22.47 11.83 9.11
C HIS A 185 -23.25 10.88 8.19
N ILE A 186 -24.33 11.37 7.61
CA ILE A 186 -25.24 10.60 6.77
C ILE A 186 -25.39 11.33 5.44
N TYR A 187 -24.93 10.70 4.36
CA TYR A 187 -25.13 11.18 3.00
C TYR A 187 -26.35 10.50 2.38
N ASP A 188 -27.34 11.29 2.01
CA ASP A 188 -28.51 10.83 1.27
C ASP A 188 -28.20 10.90 -0.24
N ILE A 189 -28.16 9.74 -0.90
CA ILE A 189 -27.80 9.65 -2.32
C ILE A 189 -28.85 10.31 -3.22
N LYS A 190 -30.13 10.19 -2.88
CA LYS A 190 -31.23 10.76 -3.68
C LYS A 190 -31.27 12.28 -3.59
N ASN A 191 -31.16 12.79 -2.35
CA ASN A 191 -31.25 14.24 -2.09
C ASN A 191 -29.87 14.92 -2.26
N ARG A 192 -28.78 14.16 -2.45
CA ARG A 192 -27.40 14.66 -2.55
C ARG A 192 -27.05 15.62 -1.42
N SER A 193 -27.36 15.25 -0.18
CA SER A 193 -27.18 16.12 0.98
C SER A 193 -26.63 15.36 2.18
N TRP A 194 -25.87 16.07 3.02
CA TRP A 194 -25.34 15.58 4.27
C TRP A 194 -26.20 16.01 5.45
N THR A 195 -26.39 15.10 6.39
CA THR A 195 -26.88 15.38 7.74
C THR A 195 -25.92 14.79 8.74
N SER A 196 -25.94 15.28 9.99
CA SER A 196 -25.02 14.80 11.02
C SER A 196 -25.74 14.62 12.34
N LEU A 197 -25.38 13.55 13.05
CA LEU A 197 -25.80 13.28 14.41
C LEU A 197 -24.64 13.61 15.35
N GLU A 198 -24.92 14.43 16.36
CA GLU A 198 -23.92 14.85 17.34
C GLU A 198 -23.74 13.82 18.46
N LYS A 199 -22.50 13.38 18.66
CA LYS A 199 -22.08 12.52 19.78
C LYS A 199 -22.82 11.17 19.96
N PRO A 200 -23.35 10.51 18.92
CA PRO A 200 -24.08 9.25 19.08
C PRO A 200 -23.20 8.03 19.32
N VAL A 201 -21.88 8.15 19.10
CA VAL A 201 -20.87 7.08 19.24
C VAL A 201 -19.66 7.58 20.01
N LEU A 202 -18.76 6.69 20.44
CA LEU A 202 -17.51 7.06 21.07
C LEU A 202 -16.53 7.72 20.09
N LYS A 203 -15.68 8.62 20.58
CA LYS A 203 -14.59 9.20 19.80
C LYS A 203 -13.58 8.14 19.44
N ARG A 204 -13.57 7.70 18.17
CA ARG A 204 -12.62 6.70 17.67
C ARG A 204 -12.24 6.92 16.22
N ALA A 205 -11.08 6.38 15.84
CA ALA A 205 -10.60 6.36 14.47
C ALA A 205 -9.90 5.02 14.15
N TYR A 206 -9.71 4.74 12.85
CA TYR A 206 -9.07 3.53 12.33
C TYR A 206 -9.80 2.24 12.72
N HIS A 207 -11.10 2.37 12.97
CA HIS A 207 -12.03 1.28 13.26
C HIS A 207 -12.76 0.82 11.99
N LYS A 208 -13.52 -0.24 12.10
CA LYS A 208 -14.33 -0.79 11.02
C LYS A 208 -15.79 -0.85 11.40
N ALA A 209 -16.63 -0.91 10.37
CA ALA A 209 -18.07 -1.09 10.54
C ALA A 209 -18.55 -2.29 9.73
N VAL A 210 -19.45 -3.07 10.31
CA VAL A 210 -20.15 -4.16 9.64
C VAL A 210 -21.64 -4.00 9.85
N LEU A 211 -22.39 -4.03 8.77
CA LEU A 211 -23.84 -3.94 8.78
C LEU A 211 -24.46 -5.35 8.83
N ILE A 212 -25.26 -5.60 9.86
CA ILE A 212 -26.09 -6.80 9.97
C ILE A 212 -27.53 -6.32 10.19
N ASP A 213 -28.41 -6.59 9.25
CA ASP A 213 -29.79 -6.11 9.20
C ASP A 213 -29.85 -4.57 9.26
N ASP A 214 -30.35 -4.00 10.36
CA ASP A 214 -30.43 -2.55 10.61
C ASP A 214 -29.46 -2.07 11.70
N LYS A 215 -28.48 -2.92 12.06
CA LYS A 215 -27.49 -2.64 13.10
C LYS A 215 -26.09 -2.58 12.53
N VAL A 216 -25.38 -1.53 12.90
CA VAL A 216 -23.96 -1.35 12.57
C VAL A 216 -23.12 -1.71 13.77
N TYR A 217 -22.24 -2.68 13.59
CA TYR A 217 -21.24 -3.05 14.58
C TYR A 217 -19.94 -2.27 14.28
N LEU A 218 -19.54 -1.40 15.22
CA LEU A 218 -18.31 -0.62 15.15
C LEU A 218 -17.23 -1.32 15.97
N LEU A 219 -16.15 -1.79 15.31
CA LEU A 219 -15.15 -2.67 15.91
C LEU A 219 -13.74 -2.09 15.83
N GLY A 220 -12.97 -2.28 16.89
CA GLY A 220 -11.55 -1.94 16.94
C GLY A 220 -11.26 -0.43 16.84
N GLY A 221 -10.10 -0.12 16.28
CA GLY A 221 -9.62 1.25 16.17
C GLY A 221 -8.93 1.77 17.42
N LYS A 222 -8.78 3.08 17.48
CA LYS A 222 -8.12 3.80 18.58
C LYS A 222 -9.03 4.84 19.20
N ARG A 223 -8.82 5.10 20.49
CA ARG A 223 -9.34 6.23 21.25
C ARG A 223 -8.19 7.11 21.72
N LEU A 224 -8.45 8.40 21.90
CA LEU A 224 -7.51 9.34 22.50
C LEU A 224 -7.84 9.52 23.98
N ALA A 225 -6.81 9.62 24.82
CA ALA A 225 -6.94 10.09 26.19
C ALA A 225 -7.53 11.50 26.22
N THR A 226 -8.15 11.87 27.33
CA THR A 226 -8.77 13.21 27.53
C THR A 226 -7.76 14.34 27.28
N ASN A 227 -6.52 14.17 27.72
CA ASN A 227 -5.43 15.12 27.48
C ASN A 227 -4.77 15.01 26.09
N ARG A 228 -5.27 14.14 25.20
CA ARG A 228 -4.79 13.88 23.83
C ARG A 228 -3.32 13.47 23.71
N THR A 229 -2.67 13.07 24.80
CA THR A 229 -1.24 12.69 24.82
C THR A 229 -1.02 11.20 24.53
N ARG A 230 -2.02 10.37 24.73
CA ARG A 230 -1.93 8.92 24.55
C ARG A 230 -3.08 8.36 23.71
N GLU A 231 -2.76 7.38 22.89
CA GLU A 231 -3.72 6.58 22.15
C GLU A 231 -3.88 5.21 22.81
N TYR A 232 -5.12 4.74 22.85
CA TYR A 232 -5.49 3.41 23.34
C TYR A 232 -6.22 2.64 22.24
N LEU A 233 -6.11 1.33 22.22
CA LEU A 233 -7.01 0.51 21.43
C LEU A 233 -8.43 0.63 22.00
N SER A 234 -9.43 0.63 21.12
CA SER A 234 -10.81 0.52 21.52
C SER A 234 -11.10 -0.94 21.86
N ASP A 235 -11.53 -1.18 23.08
CA ASP A 235 -11.79 -2.49 23.66
C ASP A 235 -13.28 -2.85 23.69
N ASP A 236 -14.09 -2.16 22.91
CA ASP A 236 -15.52 -2.34 22.81
C ASP A 236 -15.99 -2.46 21.35
N ILE A 237 -17.11 -3.15 21.17
CA ILE A 237 -17.95 -3.15 19.98
C ILE A 237 -19.17 -2.30 20.29
N GLU A 238 -19.33 -1.18 19.61
CA GLU A 238 -20.55 -0.40 19.66
C GLU A 238 -21.55 -0.92 18.64
N VAL A 239 -22.80 -1.10 19.06
CA VAL A 239 -23.91 -1.50 18.18
C VAL A 239 -24.85 -0.32 18.00
N PHE A 240 -24.84 0.26 16.82
CA PHE A 240 -25.63 1.40 16.43
C PHE A 240 -26.84 0.96 15.58
N ASN A 241 -28.03 1.39 15.98
CA ASN A 241 -29.28 1.08 15.26
C ASN A 241 -29.58 2.18 14.25
N LEU A 242 -29.61 1.84 12.96
CA LEU A 242 -29.82 2.77 11.85
C LEU A 242 -31.27 3.26 11.76
N LYS A 243 -32.27 2.49 12.22
CA LYS A 243 -33.67 2.94 12.24
C LYS A 243 -33.93 3.96 13.33
N LYS A 244 -33.29 3.76 14.49
CA LYS A 244 -33.43 4.63 15.66
C LYS A 244 -32.43 5.76 15.70
N ASN A 245 -31.41 5.71 14.84
CA ASN A 245 -30.26 6.65 14.80
C ASN A 245 -29.58 6.82 16.17
N LYS A 246 -29.42 5.72 16.92
CA LYS A 246 -28.81 5.75 18.25
C LYS A 246 -27.99 4.50 18.57
N LEU A 247 -27.07 4.65 19.49
CA LEU A 247 -26.35 3.55 20.10
C LEU A 247 -27.32 2.68 20.94
N GLU A 248 -27.30 1.36 20.74
CA GLU A 248 -28.13 0.44 21.51
C GLU A 248 -27.34 -0.23 22.63
N LYS A 249 -26.13 -0.69 22.34
CA LYS A 249 -25.27 -1.36 23.33
C LYS A 249 -23.78 -1.26 23.00
N SER A 250 -22.97 -1.47 24.00
CA SER A 250 -21.54 -1.71 23.90
C SER A 250 -21.19 -3.07 24.46
N ILE A 251 -20.29 -3.80 23.77
CA ILE A 251 -19.92 -5.18 24.08
C ILE A 251 -18.40 -5.24 24.18
N ASP A 252 -17.86 -6.05 25.07
CA ASP A 252 -16.42 -6.22 25.24
C ASP A 252 -15.78 -6.86 23.98
N ASN A 253 -14.75 -6.21 23.45
CA ASN A 253 -14.03 -6.66 22.25
C ASN A 253 -12.69 -7.32 22.61
N LYS A 254 -12.70 -8.64 22.73
CA LYS A 254 -11.48 -9.43 23.01
C LYS A 254 -10.49 -9.50 21.84
N GLN A 255 -10.91 -9.11 20.63
CA GLN A 255 -10.09 -9.15 19.39
C GLN A 255 -9.84 -7.75 18.85
N ASN A 256 -9.56 -6.80 19.75
CA ASN A 256 -9.33 -5.41 19.37
C ASN A 256 -8.07 -5.23 18.52
N GLY A 257 -8.11 -4.25 17.64
CA GLY A 257 -7.00 -3.90 16.76
C GLY A 257 -7.32 -2.70 15.87
N VAL A 258 -6.29 -2.18 15.23
CA VAL A 258 -6.37 -1.03 14.32
C VAL A 258 -6.32 -1.51 12.90
N ASN A 259 -7.16 -0.96 12.01
CA ASN A 259 -7.18 -1.28 10.59
C ASN A 259 -7.28 -2.78 10.31
N GLN A 260 -8.10 -3.48 11.08
CA GLN A 260 -8.41 -4.89 10.84
C GLN A 260 -9.21 -5.03 9.54
N GLY A 261 -8.96 -6.09 8.78
CA GLY A 261 -9.87 -6.48 7.71
C GLY A 261 -11.20 -6.97 8.32
N VAL A 262 -12.33 -6.63 7.69
CA VAL A 262 -13.65 -7.10 8.17
C VAL A 262 -14.48 -7.65 7.03
N ALA A 263 -15.26 -8.68 7.34
CA ALA A 263 -16.27 -9.21 6.43
C ALA A 263 -17.49 -9.73 7.21
N LYS A 264 -18.66 -9.67 6.56
CA LYS A 264 -19.89 -10.27 7.09
C LYS A 264 -20.05 -11.69 6.56
N ILE A 265 -20.44 -12.62 7.43
CA ILE A 265 -20.94 -13.93 7.06
C ILE A 265 -22.21 -14.17 7.87
N ASP A 266 -23.37 -14.22 7.23
CA ASP A 266 -24.67 -14.36 7.86
C ASP A 266 -24.84 -13.37 9.03
N ASN A 267 -25.02 -13.88 10.25
CA ASN A 267 -25.08 -13.08 11.49
C ASN A 267 -23.74 -13.03 12.23
N SER A 268 -22.64 -13.23 11.53
CA SER A 268 -21.31 -13.23 12.12
C SER A 268 -20.40 -12.22 11.43
N ILE A 269 -19.41 -11.75 12.19
CA ILE A 269 -18.42 -10.79 11.74
C ILE A 269 -17.06 -11.47 11.76
N ILE A 270 -16.34 -11.41 10.65
CA ILE A 270 -14.95 -11.85 10.61
C ILE A 270 -14.05 -10.63 10.78
N LEU A 271 -13.04 -10.76 11.63
CA LEU A 271 -11.93 -9.85 11.81
C LEU A 271 -10.63 -10.52 11.38
N VAL A 272 -9.82 -9.80 10.60
CA VAL A 272 -8.56 -10.30 10.05
C VAL A 272 -7.42 -9.35 10.40
N GLY A 273 -6.39 -9.86 11.07
CA GLY A 273 -5.16 -9.11 11.32
C GLY A 273 -5.33 -7.86 12.17
N GLY A 274 -4.74 -6.76 11.70
CA GLY A 274 -4.71 -5.47 12.38
C GLY A 274 -3.49 -5.25 13.27
N SER A 275 -3.18 -3.99 13.61
CA SER A 275 -2.14 -3.69 14.60
C SER A 275 -2.72 -3.68 16.01
N VAL A 276 -2.06 -4.41 16.93
CA VAL A 276 -2.57 -4.70 18.29
C VAL A 276 -1.71 -4.10 19.41
N LYS A 277 -0.53 -3.60 19.10
CA LYS A 277 0.35 -2.98 20.09
C LYS A 277 1.38 -2.09 19.42
N LYS A 278 1.66 -0.93 20.03
CA LYS A 278 2.81 -0.08 19.70
C LYS A 278 4.00 -0.49 20.56
N LEU A 279 5.09 -0.85 19.93
CA LEU A 279 6.35 -1.24 20.57
C LEU A 279 7.31 -0.03 20.66
N LYS A 280 8.47 -0.23 21.31
CA LYS A 280 9.56 0.76 21.33
C LYS A 280 9.95 1.17 19.90
N LYS A 281 10.48 2.39 19.73
CA LYS A 281 10.88 2.97 18.43
C LYS A 281 9.73 3.02 17.41
N ASN A 282 8.49 3.22 17.85
CA ASN A 282 7.29 3.31 17.02
C ASN A 282 6.99 2.07 16.15
N LYS A 283 7.61 0.93 16.41
CA LYS A 283 7.26 -0.32 15.74
C LYS A 283 5.86 -0.77 16.15
N LEU A 284 5.16 -1.44 15.23
CA LEU A 284 3.84 -2.01 15.48
C LEU A 284 3.94 -3.53 15.61
N LYS A 285 3.16 -4.11 16.51
CA LYS A 285 2.88 -5.54 16.54
C LYS A 285 1.57 -5.78 15.81
N PHE A 286 1.59 -6.67 14.84
CA PHE A 286 0.43 -7.07 14.06
C PHE A 286 -0.14 -8.40 14.57
N SER A 287 -1.46 -8.54 14.53
CA SER A 287 -2.16 -9.80 14.75
C SER A 287 -2.10 -10.65 13.48
N ASN A 288 -2.01 -11.95 13.67
CA ASN A 288 -2.21 -12.92 12.60
C ASN A 288 -3.55 -13.67 12.73
N ASN A 289 -4.43 -13.30 13.65
CA ASN A 289 -5.70 -13.99 13.83
C ASN A 289 -6.66 -13.69 12.68
N VAL A 290 -7.39 -14.74 12.29
CA VAL A 290 -8.68 -14.65 11.60
C VAL A 290 -9.72 -15.09 12.62
N SER A 291 -10.50 -14.14 13.13
CA SER A 291 -11.44 -14.36 14.21
C SER A 291 -12.88 -14.15 13.72
N LEU A 292 -13.80 -14.95 14.21
CA LEU A 292 -15.22 -14.85 13.94
C LEU A 292 -15.94 -14.47 15.23
N TYR A 293 -16.76 -13.42 15.16
CA TYR A 293 -17.68 -13.03 16.20
C TYR A 293 -19.11 -13.41 15.82
N ASN A 294 -19.71 -14.34 16.56
CA ASN A 294 -21.12 -14.70 16.39
C ASN A 294 -21.99 -13.70 17.18
N THR A 295 -22.74 -12.88 16.47
CA THR A 295 -23.53 -11.80 17.10
C THR A 295 -24.78 -12.29 17.83
N LYS A 296 -25.22 -13.52 17.60
CA LYS A 296 -26.35 -14.15 18.32
C LYS A 296 -25.91 -14.76 19.64
N GLU A 297 -24.73 -15.39 19.63
CA GLU A 297 -24.21 -16.11 20.82
C GLU A 297 -23.31 -15.19 21.67
N ASP A 298 -22.93 -14.05 21.18
CA ASP A 298 -21.95 -13.12 21.77
C ASP A 298 -20.61 -13.83 22.08
N LYS A 299 -20.13 -14.63 21.11
CA LYS A 299 -18.91 -15.43 21.25
C LYS A 299 -17.92 -15.22 20.14
N TRP A 300 -16.64 -15.31 20.50
CA TRP A 300 -15.49 -15.25 19.61
C TRP A 300 -14.90 -16.61 19.32
N TYR A 301 -14.55 -16.85 18.05
CA TYR A 301 -13.87 -18.05 17.58
C TYR A 301 -12.66 -17.65 16.74
N VAL A 302 -11.50 -18.30 16.93
CA VAL A 302 -10.36 -18.17 16.03
C VAL A 302 -10.48 -19.24 14.96
N ILE A 303 -10.72 -18.84 13.71
CA ILE A 303 -11.00 -19.73 12.59
C ILE A 303 -9.79 -19.91 11.65
N GLY A 304 -8.70 -19.17 11.86
CA GLY A 304 -7.49 -19.29 11.07
C GLY A 304 -6.39 -18.35 11.53
N LYS A 305 -5.25 -18.44 10.83
CA LYS A 305 -4.07 -17.60 11.05
C LYS A 305 -3.59 -17.04 9.72
N LEU A 306 -3.37 -15.73 9.64
CA LEU A 306 -2.70 -15.07 8.53
C LEU A 306 -1.24 -15.54 8.43
N PRO A 307 -0.76 -15.95 7.27
CA PRO A 307 0.66 -16.23 7.07
C PRO A 307 1.54 -15.01 7.38
N ASP A 308 1.11 -13.83 6.92
CA ASP A 308 1.81 -12.55 7.09
C ASP A 308 0.98 -11.61 7.98
N PRO A 309 1.32 -11.43 9.27
CA PRO A 309 0.59 -10.54 10.16
C PRO A 309 0.61 -9.09 9.65
N LYS A 310 -0.58 -8.48 9.50
CA LYS A 310 -0.73 -7.13 8.90
C LYS A 310 -2.05 -6.45 9.21
N GLU A 311 -2.09 -5.13 9.04
CA GLU A 311 -3.32 -4.40 8.74
C GLU A 311 -3.74 -4.73 7.30
N THR A 312 -5.02 -4.75 6.98
CA THR A 312 -5.50 -5.04 5.61
C THR A 312 -6.94 -4.60 5.41
N GLU A 313 -7.34 -4.38 4.16
CA GLU A 313 -8.76 -4.39 3.80
C GLU A 313 -9.17 -5.83 3.42
N CYS A 314 -10.41 -6.17 3.73
CA CYS A 314 -10.94 -7.51 3.50
C CYS A 314 -12.32 -7.43 2.88
N ILE A 315 -12.59 -8.32 1.92
CA ILE A 315 -13.90 -8.48 1.29
C ILE A 315 -14.19 -9.96 1.02
N LYS A 316 -15.44 -10.36 1.26
CA LYS A 316 -15.88 -11.73 0.96
C LYS A 316 -16.45 -11.81 -0.46
N VAL A 317 -15.93 -12.76 -1.25
CA VAL A 317 -16.51 -13.15 -2.54
C VAL A 317 -16.67 -14.67 -2.52
N ASN A 318 -17.89 -15.14 -2.72
CA ASN A 318 -18.25 -16.55 -2.60
C ASN A 318 -17.76 -17.16 -1.25
N ASP A 319 -17.03 -18.27 -1.28
CA ASP A 319 -16.50 -18.96 -0.10
C ASP A 319 -15.09 -18.48 0.31
N LYS A 320 -14.62 -17.36 -0.24
CA LYS A 320 -13.28 -16.83 0.06
C LYS A 320 -13.33 -15.44 0.64
N LEU A 321 -12.42 -15.18 1.57
CA LEU A 321 -12.07 -13.84 2.04
C LEU A 321 -10.85 -13.37 1.24
N TYR A 322 -10.94 -12.20 0.64
CA TYR A 322 -9.83 -11.58 -0.09
C TYR A 322 -9.25 -10.44 0.74
N MET A 323 -7.96 -10.52 1.05
CA MET A 323 -7.20 -9.48 1.72
C MET A 323 -6.41 -8.69 0.69
N ILE A 324 -6.56 -7.37 0.72
CA ILE A 324 -6.01 -6.47 -0.29
C ILE A 324 -5.17 -5.39 0.38
N GLY A 325 -3.93 -5.28 -0.06
CA GLY A 325 -2.99 -4.31 0.48
C GLY A 325 -2.68 -4.52 1.95
N GLY A 326 -2.40 -3.44 2.65
CA GLY A 326 -2.17 -3.43 4.07
C GLY A 326 -0.86 -2.79 4.51
N LYS A 327 -0.58 -2.92 5.82
CA LYS A 327 0.67 -2.52 6.45
C LYS A 327 1.16 -3.66 7.32
N GLY A 328 2.35 -4.14 7.07
CA GLY A 328 2.99 -5.25 7.78
C GLY A 328 4.51 -5.18 7.70
N ASN A 329 5.16 -6.29 7.94
CA ASN A 329 6.63 -6.37 7.87
C ASN A 329 7.14 -6.57 6.44
N GLU A 330 6.29 -7.05 5.53
CA GLU A 330 6.62 -7.35 4.13
C GLU A 330 5.97 -6.38 3.14
N LYS A 331 6.31 -6.52 1.84
CA LYS A 331 5.69 -5.74 0.76
C LYS A 331 4.21 -6.08 0.62
N MET A 332 3.35 -5.07 0.75
CA MET A 332 1.90 -5.20 0.73
C MET A 332 1.31 -4.94 -0.67
N ASN A 333 1.83 -5.63 -1.67
CA ASN A 333 1.37 -5.55 -3.06
C ASN A 333 0.74 -6.86 -3.54
N ARG A 334 0.04 -7.58 -2.65
CA ARG A 334 -0.58 -8.86 -3.00
C ARG A 334 -2.06 -8.85 -2.65
N ILE A 335 -2.84 -9.50 -3.52
CA ILE A 335 -4.18 -9.99 -3.17
C ILE A 335 -4.00 -11.42 -2.70
N THR A 336 -4.37 -11.69 -1.45
CA THR A 336 -4.36 -13.04 -0.88
C THR A 336 -5.76 -13.46 -0.52
N SER A 337 -6.07 -14.74 -0.59
CA SER A 337 -7.37 -15.25 -0.18
C SER A 337 -7.25 -16.32 0.91
N PHE A 338 -8.28 -16.39 1.73
CA PHE A 338 -8.53 -17.44 2.71
C PHE A 338 -9.82 -18.16 2.35
N ASN A 339 -9.74 -19.46 2.10
CA ASN A 339 -10.92 -20.26 1.79
C ASN A 339 -11.61 -20.69 3.09
N LEU A 340 -12.85 -20.27 3.27
CA LEU A 340 -13.65 -20.50 4.48
C LEU A 340 -14.05 -21.96 4.70
N LYS A 341 -14.09 -22.78 3.62
CA LYS A 341 -14.47 -24.20 3.72
C LYS A 341 -13.31 -25.09 4.18
N ASN A 342 -12.08 -24.80 3.72
CA ASN A 342 -10.93 -25.70 3.97
C ASN A 342 -9.77 -25.02 4.72
N GLY A 343 -9.88 -23.75 5.06
CA GLY A 343 -8.87 -22.99 5.80
C GLY A 343 -7.56 -22.72 5.03
N LYS A 344 -7.52 -22.94 3.71
CA LYS A 344 -6.30 -22.76 2.91
C LYS A 344 -6.11 -21.32 2.46
N TRP A 345 -4.85 -20.89 2.48
CA TRP A 345 -4.40 -19.60 1.96
C TRP A 345 -3.88 -19.72 0.54
N GLN A 346 -4.11 -18.69 -0.25
CA GLN A 346 -3.61 -18.59 -1.62
C GLN A 346 -3.22 -17.14 -1.94
N ILE A 347 -2.10 -16.96 -2.66
CA ILE A 347 -1.78 -15.68 -3.34
C ILE A 347 -2.55 -15.70 -4.64
N GLU A 348 -3.49 -14.77 -4.81
CA GLU A 348 -4.33 -14.68 -5.99
C GLU A 348 -3.70 -13.82 -7.08
N LYS A 349 -3.07 -12.69 -6.70
CA LYS A 349 -2.45 -11.74 -7.63
C LYS A 349 -1.37 -10.91 -6.94
N VAL A 350 -0.33 -10.57 -7.69
CA VAL A 350 0.62 -9.53 -7.32
C VAL A 350 0.17 -8.23 -7.97
N LEU A 351 0.00 -7.18 -7.17
CA LEU A 351 -0.39 -5.86 -7.65
C LEU A 351 0.84 -5.07 -8.13
N PRO A 352 0.69 -4.24 -9.15
CA PRO A 352 1.80 -3.43 -9.67
C PRO A 352 2.33 -2.42 -8.65
N ARG A 353 1.51 -2.06 -7.63
CA ARG A 353 1.86 -1.08 -6.58
C ARG A 353 1.50 -1.58 -5.19
N THR A 354 2.24 -1.11 -4.19
CA THR A 354 1.88 -1.31 -2.78
C THR A 354 0.74 -0.38 -2.40
N MET A 355 -0.25 -0.91 -1.70
CA MET A 355 -1.41 -0.17 -1.19
C MET A 355 -1.52 -0.39 0.30
N LYS A 356 -1.72 0.67 1.08
CA LYS A 356 -1.83 0.52 2.54
C LYS A 356 -3.24 0.11 2.97
N MET A 357 -4.19 0.97 2.72
CA MET A 357 -5.60 0.76 3.07
C MET A 357 -6.45 1.25 1.89
N PRO A 358 -6.49 0.50 0.76
CA PRO A 358 -7.23 0.89 -0.41
C PRO A 358 -8.74 0.92 -0.14
N ALA A 359 -9.48 1.73 -0.88
CA ALA A 359 -10.93 1.63 -0.90
C ALA A 359 -11.32 0.43 -1.77
N ILE A 360 -12.20 -0.42 -1.27
CA ILE A 360 -12.62 -1.64 -1.97
C ILE A 360 -14.14 -1.80 -1.93
N ASP A 361 -14.70 -2.33 -3.02
CA ASP A 361 -16.05 -2.84 -3.11
C ASP A 361 -16.13 -3.90 -4.22
N LYS A 362 -17.27 -4.53 -4.42
CA LYS A 362 -17.41 -5.61 -5.39
C LYS A 362 -18.77 -5.60 -6.12
N LYS A 363 -18.77 -6.23 -7.29
CA LYS A 363 -19.99 -6.63 -7.99
C LYS A 363 -19.80 -8.03 -8.58
N GLY A 364 -20.58 -8.99 -8.11
CA GLY A 364 -20.37 -10.41 -8.47
C GLY A 364 -18.96 -10.87 -8.10
N ASP A 365 -18.25 -11.40 -9.08
CA ASP A 365 -16.87 -11.91 -8.94
C ASP A 365 -15.78 -10.84 -9.16
N ILE A 366 -16.16 -9.58 -9.38
CA ILE A 366 -15.19 -8.51 -9.60
C ILE A 366 -15.04 -7.69 -8.33
N ILE A 367 -13.80 -7.60 -7.82
CA ILE A 367 -13.40 -6.72 -6.74
C ILE A 367 -12.83 -5.44 -7.37
N TYR A 368 -13.41 -4.31 -7.02
CA TYR A 368 -12.93 -2.99 -7.39
C TYR A 368 -12.05 -2.42 -6.28
N ILE A 369 -10.94 -1.80 -6.67
CA ILE A 369 -9.93 -1.31 -5.74
C ILE A 369 -9.54 0.10 -6.18
N PHE A 370 -9.60 1.07 -5.27
CA PHE A 370 -9.10 2.41 -5.51
C PHE A 370 -8.00 2.76 -4.51
N ASP A 371 -6.87 3.24 -5.01
CA ASP A 371 -5.80 3.83 -4.22
C ASP A 371 -5.03 4.85 -5.06
N LYS A 372 -5.01 6.08 -4.61
CA LYS A 372 -4.18 7.19 -5.13
C LYS A 372 -3.95 7.18 -6.65
N ASN A 373 -4.81 7.85 -7.39
CA ASN A 373 -4.74 8.01 -8.86
C ASN A 373 -4.89 6.72 -9.67
N TYR A 374 -5.14 5.58 -9.01
CA TYR A 374 -5.33 4.30 -9.69
C TYR A 374 -6.60 3.61 -9.23
N PHE A 375 -7.27 3.03 -10.19
CA PHE A 375 -8.45 2.21 -9.99
C PHE A 375 -8.21 0.84 -10.64
N TYR A 376 -8.62 -0.23 -9.98
CA TYR A 376 -8.41 -1.59 -10.45
C TYR A 376 -9.72 -2.37 -10.41
N ALA A 377 -9.86 -3.31 -11.36
CA ALA A 377 -10.89 -4.33 -11.36
C ALA A 377 -10.22 -5.71 -11.39
N PHE A 378 -10.32 -6.43 -10.28
CA PHE A 378 -9.79 -7.78 -10.15
C PHE A 378 -10.90 -8.80 -10.28
N ASN A 379 -10.83 -9.67 -11.28
CA ASN A 379 -11.77 -10.76 -11.47
C ASN A 379 -11.29 -11.99 -10.68
N THR A 380 -12.07 -12.42 -9.68
CA THR A 380 -11.71 -13.54 -8.79
C THR A 380 -11.78 -14.90 -9.46
N SER A 381 -12.53 -15.03 -10.56
CA SER A 381 -12.71 -16.28 -11.28
C SER A 381 -11.53 -16.61 -12.21
N ASN A 382 -11.10 -15.64 -13.02
CA ASN A 382 -10.00 -15.83 -13.99
C ASN A 382 -8.67 -15.18 -13.55
N LYS A 383 -8.65 -14.47 -12.40
CA LYS A 383 -7.50 -13.76 -11.83
C LYS A 383 -6.95 -12.61 -12.70
N GLY A 384 -7.74 -12.15 -13.67
CA GLY A 384 -7.42 -11.00 -14.51
C GLY A 384 -7.49 -9.70 -13.67
N LEU A 385 -6.53 -8.82 -13.86
CA LEU A 385 -6.46 -7.50 -13.18
C LEU A 385 -6.41 -6.42 -14.25
N LYS A 386 -7.41 -5.55 -14.26
CA LYS A 386 -7.47 -4.36 -15.11
C LYS A 386 -7.12 -3.12 -14.31
N GLU A 387 -6.26 -2.27 -14.86
CA GLU A 387 -5.82 -1.02 -14.27
C GLU A 387 -6.38 0.18 -15.03
N TYR A 388 -6.81 1.20 -14.30
CA TYR A 388 -7.31 2.46 -14.81
C TYR A 388 -6.63 3.62 -14.10
N LYS A 389 -6.45 4.75 -14.77
CA LYS A 389 -5.99 6.00 -14.17
C LYS A 389 -7.15 6.91 -13.83
N ILE A 390 -7.01 7.67 -12.77
CA ILE A 390 -7.96 8.68 -12.32
C ILE A 390 -7.21 9.79 -11.59
N ASP A 391 -7.61 11.07 -11.80
CA ASP A 391 -6.93 12.21 -11.18
C ASP A 391 -7.48 12.50 -9.77
N LEU A 392 -7.42 11.51 -8.89
CA LEU A 392 -7.84 11.59 -7.49
C LEU A 392 -6.71 11.12 -6.57
N PRO A 393 -5.91 12.04 -5.98
CA PRO A 393 -4.70 11.69 -5.24
C PRO A 393 -4.96 11.22 -3.79
N TYR A 394 -6.14 10.66 -3.53
CA TYR A 394 -6.57 10.30 -2.19
C TYR A 394 -6.13 8.88 -1.81
N GLU A 395 -5.58 8.76 -0.60
CA GLU A 395 -5.24 7.49 0.06
C GLU A 395 -6.22 7.20 1.20
N SER A 396 -6.46 5.92 1.50
CA SER A 396 -7.34 5.47 2.60
C SER A 396 -8.76 6.05 2.56
N SER A 397 -9.29 6.25 1.38
CA SER A 397 -10.69 6.59 1.14
C SER A 397 -11.61 5.40 1.44
N LYS A 398 -12.92 5.61 1.41
CA LYS A 398 -13.94 4.55 1.37
C LYS A 398 -14.71 4.63 0.06
N MET A 399 -15.15 3.47 -0.42
CA MET A 399 -15.86 3.33 -1.68
C MET A 399 -17.10 2.45 -1.51
N PHE A 400 -18.17 2.82 -2.22
CA PHE A 400 -19.41 2.06 -2.31
C PHE A 400 -19.86 2.01 -3.75
N LEU A 401 -20.20 0.84 -4.24
CA LEU A 401 -20.82 0.66 -5.55
C LEU A 401 -22.34 0.53 -5.39
N VAL A 402 -23.06 1.55 -5.81
CA VAL A 402 -24.53 1.62 -5.73
C VAL A 402 -25.07 1.99 -7.12
N ASP A 403 -26.03 1.23 -7.63
CA ASP A 403 -26.69 1.49 -8.92
C ASP A 403 -25.72 1.80 -10.08
N ASN A 404 -24.66 0.98 -10.22
CA ASN A 404 -23.61 1.16 -11.21
C ASN A 404 -22.78 2.45 -11.10
N LYS A 405 -22.75 3.07 -9.93
CA LYS A 405 -21.89 4.22 -9.62
C LYS A 405 -21.05 3.94 -8.40
N PHE A 406 -19.77 4.23 -8.49
CA PHE A 406 -18.90 4.25 -7.32
C PHE A 406 -19.05 5.58 -6.62
N TYR A 407 -19.23 5.53 -5.31
CA TYR A 407 -19.20 6.68 -4.40
C TYR A 407 -17.91 6.61 -3.60
N LEU A 408 -17.00 7.54 -3.83
CA LEU A 408 -15.69 7.61 -3.19
C LEU A 408 -15.65 8.79 -2.24
N LEU A 409 -15.27 8.58 -0.98
CA LEU A 409 -15.27 9.66 0.01
C LEU A 409 -14.11 9.62 0.99
N GLY A 410 -13.74 10.79 1.49
CA GLY A 410 -12.77 11.00 2.55
C GLY A 410 -11.37 10.54 2.20
N GLY A 411 -10.67 9.98 3.20
CA GLY A 411 -9.27 9.66 3.08
C GLY A 411 -8.37 10.87 3.35
N TYR A 412 -7.17 10.86 2.80
CA TYR A 412 -6.24 11.97 2.94
C TYR A 412 -5.44 12.21 1.66
N VAL A 413 -4.97 13.44 1.51
CA VAL A 413 -3.98 13.82 0.49
C VAL A 413 -2.64 14.05 1.16
N LYS A 414 -1.59 13.55 0.55
CA LYS A 414 -0.22 13.83 0.95
C LYS A 414 0.35 14.95 0.08
N GLU A 415 0.49 16.13 0.66
CA GLU A 415 1.14 17.28 0.05
C GLU A 415 2.52 17.45 0.67
N GLN A 416 3.59 17.41 -0.11
CA GLN A 416 4.98 17.52 0.36
C GLN A 416 5.24 16.92 1.75
N PHE A 417 5.09 17.73 2.80
CA PHE A 417 5.35 17.37 4.19
C PHE A 417 4.07 17.31 5.04
N GLN A 418 2.90 17.39 4.42
CA GLN A 418 1.63 17.43 5.13
C GLN A 418 0.69 16.34 4.66
N LEU A 419 0.01 15.71 5.60
CA LEU A 419 -1.08 14.79 5.37
C LEU A 419 -2.36 15.49 5.80
N LYS A 420 -3.24 15.80 4.83
CA LYS A 420 -4.50 16.52 5.06
C LYS A 420 -5.69 15.59 4.90
N PRO A 421 -6.58 15.49 5.91
CA PRO A 421 -7.84 14.78 5.76
C PRO A 421 -8.69 15.40 4.66
N SER A 422 -9.33 14.56 3.84
CA SER A 422 -10.21 15.01 2.77
C SER A 422 -11.66 15.12 3.23
N LYS A 423 -12.32 16.21 2.85
CA LYS A 423 -13.77 16.37 2.97
C LYS A 423 -14.52 16.01 1.68
N LYS A 424 -13.79 15.73 0.62
CA LYS A 424 -14.30 15.54 -0.73
C LYS A 424 -15.04 14.21 -0.88
N MET A 425 -16.03 14.24 -1.73
CA MET A 425 -16.79 13.08 -2.19
C MET A 425 -16.95 13.13 -3.69
N TYR A 426 -16.85 11.97 -4.34
CA TYR A 426 -16.93 11.85 -5.78
C TYR A 426 -17.80 10.68 -6.19
N THR A 427 -18.32 10.74 -7.42
CA THR A 427 -18.95 9.60 -8.07
C THR A 427 -18.30 9.31 -9.41
N ILE A 428 -18.15 8.01 -9.72
CA ILE A 428 -17.59 7.47 -10.95
C ILE A 428 -18.61 6.49 -11.52
N ASP A 429 -19.01 6.66 -12.77
CA ASP A 429 -19.93 5.71 -13.41
C ASP A 429 -19.19 4.42 -13.78
N LEU A 430 -19.77 3.28 -13.47
CA LEU A 430 -19.15 1.96 -13.77
C LEU A 430 -18.86 1.78 -15.27
N LYS A 431 -19.68 2.41 -16.15
CA LYS A 431 -19.47 2.34 -17.62
C LYS A 431 -18.16 2.98 -18.08
N GLU A 432 -17.58 3.92 -17.31
CA GLU A 432 -16.29 4.53 -17.63
C GLU A 432 -15.19 3.48 -17.78
N LEU A 433 -15.29 2.36 -17.04
CA LEU A 433 -14.32 1.27 -17.11
C LEU A 433 -14.29 0.57 -18.49
N ASN A 434 -15.35 0.69 -19.30
CA ASN A 434 -15.40 0.06 -20.62
C ASN A 434 -14.55 0.79 -21.66
N THR A 435 -14.24 2.06 -21.45
CA THR A 435 -13.61 2.93 -22.45
C THR A 435 -12.27 3.52 -22.04
N THR A 436 -11.82 3.26 -20.82
CA THR A 436 -10.67 3.94 -20.20
C THR A 436 -9.59 2.99 -19.68
N LEU A 437 -9.58 1.72 -20.14
CA LEU A 437 -8.57 0.75 -19.75
C LEU A 437 -7.17 1.32 -19.99
N TYR A 438 -6.32 1.24 -18.96
CA TYR A 438 -4.94 1.71 -18.98
C TYR A 438 -3.96 0.56 -19.19
N ASP A 439 -4.13 -0.55 -18.44
CA ASP A 439 -3.30 -1.74 -18.52
C ASP A 439 -4.08 -2.98 -18.06
N GLU A 440 -3.61 -4.17 -18.44
CA GLU A 440 -4.21 -5.47 -18.05
C GLU A 440 -3.10 -6.45 -17.69
N TYR A 441 -3.25 -7.18 -16.57
CA TYR A 441 -2.25 -8.10 -16.02
C TYR A 441 -2.80 -9.51 -15.80
#